data_86a6b35861b86540eee3afe94e7d1b2b
#
_entry.id   86a6b35861b86540eee3afe94e7d1b2b
#
_cell.length_a   1.000
_cell.length_b   1.000
_cell.length_c   1.000
_cell.angle_alpha   90.00
_cell.angle_beta   90.00
_cell.angle_gamma   90.00
#
_symmetry.space_group_name_H-M   'P 1'
#
loop_
_entity.id
_entity.type
_entity.pdbx_description
1 polymer ?
#
loop_
_entity_poly.entity_id
_entity_poly.type
_entity_poly.pdbx_seq_one_letter_code
_entity_poly.pdbx_strand_id
1 'polypeptide(L)' 'MNTPFDFSSDKARTVYVKAVSVADLPKEVQAGAAGREQLYAVHGADGEQLALVADRRLAFVLARQNDFTPVPVH' A
#
# COMPACT_ATOMS: atom_id res chain seq x y z
N MET A 1 21.36 -21.16 -4.95
CA MET A 1 20.91 -20.79 -4.90
C MET A 1 20.04 -20.60 -4.44
N ASN A 2 19.72 -20.17 -4.08
CA ASN A 2 18.75 -20.12 -3.90
C ASN A 2 18.17 -19.93 -2.62
N THR A 3 18.53 -20.38 -1.66
CA THR A 3 18.09 -20.23 -0.35
C THR A 3 17.78 -18.88 0.11
N PRO A 4 18.59 -17.91 -0.15
CA PRO A 4 18.32 -16.56 0.19
C PRO A 4 17.05 -16.09 -0.38
N PHE A 5 16.64 -16.77 -1.43
CA PHE A 5 15.46 -16.45 -2.00
C PHE A 5 14.28 -16.56 -1.13
N ASP A 6 14.18 -17.54 -0.25
CA ASP A 6 13.03 -17.76 0.56
C ASP A 6 12.79 -16.64 1.54
N PHE A 7 13.85 -16.13 2.13
CA PHE A 7 13.72 -15.01 3.01
C PHE A 7 13.29 -13.80 2.26
N SER A 8 13.88 -13.61 1.12
CA SER A 8 13.56 -12.46 0.31
C SER A 8 12.14 -12.48 -0.10
N SER A 9 11.61 -13.64 -0.38
CA SER A 9 10.23 -13.77 -0.80
C SER A 9 9.28 -13.35 0.27
N ASP A 10 9.52 -13.74 1.50
CA ASP A 10 8.64 -13.35 2.58
C ASP A 10 8.65 -11.86 2.79
N LYS A 11 9.82 -11.25 2.78
CA LYS A 11 9.91 -9.81 2.92
C LYS A 11 9.31 -9.10 1.73
N ALA A 12 9.54 -9.63 0.54
CA ALA A 12 9.02 -9.02 -0.66
C ALA A 12 7.51 -9.10 -0.72
N ARG A 13 6.90 -10.03 -0.01
CA ARG A 13 5.46 -10.15 0.02
C ARG A 13 4.81 -9.28 1.08
N THR A 14 5.59 -8.69 1.96
CA THR A 14 5.03 -7.80 2.97
C THR A 14 4.81 -6.43 2.36
N VAL A 15 3.63 -5.89 2.56
CA VAL A 15 3.34 -4.53 2.13
C VAL A 15 2.79 -3.76 3.33
N TYR A 16 3.00 -2.46 3.33
CA TYR A 16 2.59 -1.60 4.42
C TYR A 16 1.46 -0.70 3.98
N VAL A 17 0.39 -0.69 4.75
CA VAL A 17 -0.79 0.12 4.45
C VAL A 17 -0.77 1.32 5.36
N LYS A 18 -0.70 2.52 4.78
CA LYS A 18 -0.58 3.76 5.52
C LYS A 18 -1.64 4.76 5.07
N ALA A 19 -2.29 5.39 6.03
CA ALA A 19 -3.22 6.47 5.73
C ALA A 19 -2.42 7.70 5.31
N VAL A 20 -2.82 8.34 4.22
CA VAL A 20 -2.20 9.57 3.76
C VAL A 20 -3.25 10.64 3.61
N SER A 21 -2.91 11.86 3.98
CA SER A 21 -3.83 12.97 3.86
C SER A 21 -3.94 13.41 2.40
N VAL A 22 -5.17 13.54 1.92
CA VAL A 22 -5.39 13.99 0.55
C VAL A 22 -4.80 15.38 0.35
N ALA A 23 -4.82 16.21 1.38
CA ALA A 23 -4.28 17.56 1.28
C ALA A 23 -2.78 17.58 0.98
N ASP A 24 -2.07 16.50 1.30
CA ASP A 24 -0.63 16.41 1.06
C ASP A 24 -0.29 15.79 -0.29
N LEU A 25 -1.30 15.47 -1.10
CA LEU A 25 -1.09 14.80 -2.37
C LEU A 25 -1.15 15.79 -3.53
N PRO A 26 -0.63 15.41 -4.70
CA PRO A 26 -0.73 16.29 -5.88
C PRO A 26 -2.18 16.59 -6.22
N LYS A 27 -2.40 17.73 -6.84
CA LYS A 27 -3.76 18.18 -7.15
C LYS A 27 -4.52 17.20 -8.04
N GLU A 28 -3.83 16.54 -8.92
CA GLU A 28 -4.48 15.55 -9.79
C GLU A 28 -5.07 14.43 -8.98
N VAL A 29 -4.37 14.00 -7.93
CA VAL A 29 -4.85 12.94 -7.05
C VAL A 29 -5.98 13.46 -6.20
N GLN A 30 -5.86 14.70 -5.72
CA GLN A 30 -6.92 15.31 -4.92
C GLN A 30 -8.23 15.38 -5.71
N ALA A 31 -8.16 15.70 -6.96
CA ALA A 31 -9.34 15.79 -7.80
C ALA A 31 -10.03 14.43 -7.92
N GLY A 32 -9.27 13.36 -7.93
CA GLY A 32 -9.84 12.02 -8.01
C GLY A 32 -10.28 11.45 -6.67
N ALA A 33 -10.03 12.14 -5.58
CA ALA A 33 -10.35 11.62 -4.26
C ALA A 33 -11.82 11.75 -3.88
N ALA A 34 -12.62 12.41 -4.69
CA ALA A 34 -14.07 12.48 -4.50
C ALA A 34 -14.48 13.01 -3.13
N GLY A 35 -13.79 14.03 -2.65
CA GLY A 35 -14.14 14.64 -1.36
C GLY A 35 -13.62 13.92 -0.14
N ARG A 36 -12.85 12.86 -0.31
CA ARG A 36 -12.29 12.15 0.83
C ARG A 36 -11.16 12.95 1.45
N GLU A 37 -10.99 12.80 2.76
CA GLU A 37 -9.92 13.48 3.46
C GLU A 37 -8.65 12.65 3.49
N GLN A 38 -8.79 11.34 3.42
CA GLN A 38 -7.66 10.41 3.46
C GLN A 38 -7.79 9.36 2.38
N LEU A 39 -6.63 8.92 1.91
CA LEU A 39 -6.54 7.74 1.08
C LEU A 39 -5.58 6.78 1.77
N TYR A 40 -5.45 5.58 1.25
CA TYR A 40 -4.58 4.58 1.85
C TYR A 40 -3.56 4.12 0.82
N ALA A 41 -2.30 4.30 1.16
CA ALA A 41 -1.20 3.94 0.30
C ALA A 41 -0.70 2.55 0.68
N VAL A 42 -0.41 1.74 -0.32
CA VAL A 42 0.19 0.43 -0.13
C VAL A 42 1.62 0.53 -0.60
N HIS A 43 2.55 0.30 0.31
CA HIS A 43 3.98 0.39 0.01
C HIS A 43 4.64 -0.97 0.10
N GLY A 44 5.55 -1.24 -0.80
CA GLY A 44 6.36 -2.44 -0.70
C GLY A 44 7.42 -2.35 0.37
N ALA A 45 8.13 -3.43 0.57
CA ALA A 45 9.16 -3.51 1.60
C ALA A 45 10.29 -2.51 1.38
N ASP A 46 10.51 -2.10 0.15
CA ASP A 46 11.53 -1.12 -0.21
C ASP A 46 11.01 0.32 -0.14
N GLY A 47 9.77 0.50 0.27
CA GLY A 47 9.17 1.84 0.38
C GLY A 47 8.49 2.31 -0.89
N GLU A 48 8.54 1.55 -1.96
CA GLU A 48 7.90 1.96 -3.20
C GLU A 48 6.38 1.92 -3.07
N GLN A 49 5.70 2.97 -3.48
CA GLN A 49 4.24 2.99 -3.45
C GLN A 49 3.70 2.13 -4.59
N LEU A 50 2.98 1.10 -4.23
CA LEU A 50 2.44 0.16 -5.19
C LEU A 50 1.00 0.49 -5.59
N ALA A 51 0.25 1.10 -4.69
CA ALA A 51 -1.14 1.45 -4.95
C ALA A 51 -1.60 2.55 -4.03
N LEU A 52 -2.66 3.22 -4.44
CA LEU A 52 -3.31 4.24 -3.62
C LEU A 52 -4.80 3.99 -3.76
N VAL A 53 -5.47 3.68 -2.67
CA VAL A 53 -6.86 3.26 -2.69
C VAL A 53 -7.72 4.10 -1.76
N ALA A 54 -9.01 4.01 -1.97
CA ALA A 54 -9.96 4.89 -1.29
C ALA A 54 -10.17 4.56 0.17
N ASP A 55 -10.06 3.30 0.55
CA ASP A 55 -10.24 2.96 1.95
C ASP A 55 -9.33 1.82 2.37
N ARG A 56 -9.19 1.69 3.68
CA ARG A 56 -8.27 0.75 4.28
C ARG A 56 -8.60 -0.69 3.93
N ARG A 57 -9.88 -1.01 3.92
CA ARG A 57 -10.30 -2.36 3.61
C ARG A 57 -9.93 -2.75 2.20
N LEU A 58 -10.10 -1.85 1.26
CA LEU A 58 -9.70 -2.09 -0.11
C LEU A 58 -8.22 -2.36 -0.23
N ALA A 59 -7.41 -1.63 0.53
CA ALA A 59 -5.98 -1.84 0.52
C ALA A 59 -5.63 -3.26 0.97
N PHE A 60 -6.30 -3.73 2.03
CA PHE A 60 -6.04 -5.07 2.54
C PHE A 60 -6.51 -6.15 1.56
N VAL A 61 -7.68 -5.96 0.97
CA VAL A 61 -8.21 -6.91 0.00
C VAL A 61 -7.30 -6.99 -1.23
N LEU A 62 -6.88 -5.82 -1.73
CA LEU A 62 -6.02 -5.77 -2.89
C LEU A 62 -4.69 -6.48 -2.62
N ALA A 63 -4.11 -6.25 -1.45
CA ALA A 63 -2.86 -6.90 -1.09
C ALA A 63 -3.02 -8.42 -1.07
N ARG A 64 -4.07 -8.90 -0.45
CA ARG A 64 -4.30 -10.34 -0.36
C ARG A 64 -4.57 -10.98 -1.70
N GLN A 65 -5.26 -10.28 -2.58
CA GLN A 65 -5.53 -10.79 -3.92
C GLN A 65 -4.26 -10.95 -4.74
N ASN A 66 -3.20 -10.23 -4.36
CA ASN A 66 -1.92 -10.32 -5.06
C ASN A 66 -0.89 -11.11 -4.24
N ASP A 67 -1.35 -11.89 -3.28
CA ASP A 67 -0.49 -12.73 -2.45
C ASP A 67 0.48 -11.94 -1.59
N PHE A 68 0.13 -10.70 -1.24
CA PHE A 68 0.91 -9.92 -0.30
C PHE A 68 0.34 -10.05 1.11
N THR A 69 1.19 -9.81 2.07
CA THR A 69 0.79 -9.77 3.48
C THR A 69 0.72 -8.31 3.91
N PRO A 70 -0.49 -7.77 4.09
CA PRO A 70 -0.61 -6.36 4.47
C PRO A 70 -0.36 -6.14 5.95
N VAL A 71 0.40 -5.10 6.25
CA VAL A 71 0.70 -4.71 7.62
C VAL A 71 0.30 -3.25 7.78
N PRO A 72 -0.56 -2.94 8.76
CA PRO A 72 -0.94 -1.56 8.97
C PRO A 72 0.19 -0.78 9.65
N VAL A 73 0.38 0.45 9.25
CA VAL A 73 1.35 1.34 9.88
C VAL A 73 0.67 2.64 10.20
N HIS A 74 1.14 3.26 11.25
CA HIS A 74 0.56 4.51 11.73
C HIS A 74 1.30 5.72 11.26
#